data_209efe5d01028227cd9b2ed12eec825f
#
_entry.id   209efe5d01028227cd9b2ed12eec825f
#
_cell.length_a   1.000
_cell.length_b   1.000
_cell.length_c   1.000
_cell.angle_alpha   90.00
_cell.angle_beta   90.00
_cell.angle_gamma   90.00
#
_symmetry.space_group_name_H-M   'P 1'
#
loop_
_entity.id
_entity.type
_entity.pdbx_description
1 polymer ?
#
loop_
_entity_poly.entity_id
_entity_poly.type
_entity_poly.pdbx_seq_one_letter_code
_entity_poly.pdbx_strand_id
1 'polypeptide(L)'
;VTCQTDLFLKYAPCKKIGVTGSKGKTTTSTLTYKMLCAGGVDCELMGNMGLPVLDYIEEMTEEKIAVIEMSSHQLEFTRNSPDVSILTNIYEEHLEHYKGGMTGYVNAKLNIVRYQNENNTFIYNGTQGLSPYLDLGTVKSNAIAVKKDDFLPFEIENIHLAGEHNRHDVLYAFTAASKFGVTAEQAKKAIDDFEGIEHRMENIGMYNGITFYNDCIATIPHAVMCAVNAIKANTLIIGGKDRGIDYTDFAVDLENSNLDVIIGTKTTGHKIIDMMIANGTKKNLIKAENLEEAVKSAYENTKKDGVCILSPAASSYNEYKNFEEKGRHYKELVKKYGV
;
A
#
# COMPACT_ATOMS: atom_id res chain seq x y z
N VAL A 1 26.10 -9.60 2.97
CA VAL A 1 25.01 -8.69 3.40
C VAL A 1 23.73 -9.49 3.36
N THR A 2 22.89 -9.40 4.38
CA THR A 2 21.56 -10.00 4.48
C THR A 2 20.59 -8.98 5.09
N CYS A 3 19.30 -9.26 5.10
CA CYS A 3 18.27 -8.45 5.72
C CYS A 3 17.33 -9.31 6.58
N GLN A 4 16.50 -8.67 7.39
CA GLN A 4 15.56 -9.38 8.27
C GLN A 4 14.65 -10.34 7.50
N THR A 5 14.15 -9.91 6.33
CA THR A 5 13.31 -10.73 5.47
C THR A 5 14.03 -11.99 4.97
N ASP A 6 15.31 -11.89 4.62
CA ASP A 6 16.11 -13.05 4.19
C ASP A 6 16.31 -14.08 5.32
N LEU A 7 16.56 -13.59 6.53
CA LEU A 7 16.67 -14.44 7.72
C LEU A 7 15.33 -15.15 8.02
N PHE A 8 14.23 -14.43 7.94
CA PHE A 8 12.91 -15.02 8.11
C PHE A 8 12.60 -16.09 7.04
N LEU A 9 12.84 -15.78 5.77
CA LEU A 9 12.65 -16.75 4.67
C LEU A 9 13.45 -18.04 4.90
N LYS A 10 14.65 -17.92 5.47
CA LYS A 10 15.55 -19.05 5.71
C LYS A 10 15.17 -19.88 6.94
N TYR A 11 14.78 -19.23 8.03
CA TYR A 11 14.72 -19.88 9.35
C TYR A 11 13.29 -20.10 9.88
N ALA A 12 12.29 -19.35 9.43
CA ALA A 12 10.92 -19.59 9.84
C ALA A 12 10.44 -20.96 9.32
N PRO A 13 9.82 -21.82 10.16
CA PRO A 13 9.41 -23.16 9.77
C PRO A 13 8.15 -23.17 8.88
N CYS A 14 7.35 -22.11 8.94
CA CYS A 14 6.07 -21.98 8.25
C CYS A 14 6.20 -21.96 6.71
N LYS A 15 5.09 -22.19 6.01
CA LYS A 15 4.97 -21.89 4.58
C LYS A 15 4.92 -20.38 4.35
N LYS A 16 5.49 -19.90 3.24
CA LYS A 16 5.63 -18.47 2.94
C LYS A 16 5.03 -18.14 1.59
N ILE A 17 4.17 -17.12 1.55
CA ILE A 17 3.67 -16.49 0.33
C ILE A 17 4.27 -15.09 0.27
N GLY A 18 5.18 -14.85 -0.67
CA GLY A 18 5.80 -13.53 -0.86
C GLY A 18 5.12 -12.75 -1.99
N VAL A 19 4.83 -11.47 -1.74
CA VAL A 19 4.20 -10.59 -2.73
C VAL A 19 5.09 -9.39 -3.01
N THR A 20 5.47 -9.20 -4.26
CA THR A 20 6.19 -8.01 -4.72
C THR A 20 5.59 -7.46 -6.03
N GLY A 21 6.08 -6.32 -6.43
CA GLY A 21 5.71 -5.59 -7.65
C GLY A 21 5.93 -4.09 -7.49
N SER A 22 5.72 -3.32 -8.52
CA SER A 22 5.71 -1.85 -8.39
C SER A 22 4.41 -1.41 -7.72
N LYS A 23 3.26 -1.79 -8.24
CA LYS A 23 1.92 -1.49 -7.69
C LYS A 23 1.18 -2.77 -7.31
N GLY A 24 0.14 -2.68 -6.46
CA GLY A 24 -0.74 -3.79 -6.09
C GLY A 24 -0.22 -4.71 -4.99
N LYS A 25 1.01 -4.57 -4.51
CA LYS A 25 1.59 -5.41 -3.44
C LYS A 25 0.68 -5.52 -2.22
N THR A 26 0.34 -4.38 -1.63
CA THR A 26 -0.45 -4.31 -0.39
C THR A 26 -1.85 -4.87 -0.60
N THR A 27 -2.51 -4.54 -1.71
CA THR A 27 -3.84 -5.08 -2.03
C THR A 27 -3.77 -6.60 -2.17
N THR A 28 -2.85 -7.10 -2.99
CA THR A 28 -2.69 -8.55 -3.22
C THR A 28 -2.34 -9.31 -1.93
N SER A 29 -1.40 -8.81 -1.11
CA SER A 29 -1.02 -9.48 0.14
C SER A 29 -2.16 -9.47 1.16
N THR A 30 -2.86 -8.34 1.32
CA THR A 30 -4.01 -8.24 2.23
C THR A 30 -5.16 -9.14 1.77
N LEU A 31 -5.48 -9.18 0.48
CA LEU A 31 -6.51 -10.07 -0.05
C LEU A 31 -6.13 -11.54 0.09
N THR A 32 -4.87 -11.90 -0.16
CA THR A 32 -4.37 -13.27 0.05
C THR A 32 -4.56 -13.69 1.51
N TYR A 33 -4.13 -12.84 2.45
CA TYR A 33 -4.33 -13.07 3.89
C TYR A 33 -5.80 -13.25 4.25
N LYS A 34 -6.67 -12.33 3.83
CA LYS A 34 -8.11 -12.39 4.13
C LYS A 34 -8.78 -13.64 3.53
N MET A 35 -8.40 -14.05 2.32
CA MET A 35 -8.91 -15.27 1.70
C MET A 35 -8.46 -16.53 2.47
N LEU A 36 -7.20 -16.57 2.93
CA LEU A 36 -6.71 -17.67 3.77
C LEU A 36 -7.47 -17.74 5.09
N CYS A 37 -7.67 -16.60 5.78
CA CYS A 37 -8.47 -16.53 7.00
C CYS A 37 -9.91 -17.01 6.76
N ALA A 38 -10.57 -16.59 5.68
CA ALA A 38 -11.91 -17.05 5.31
C ALA A 38 -11.94 -18.55 4.99
N GLY A 39 -10.82 -19.11 4.54
CA GLY A 39 -10.60 -20.55 4.36
C GLY A 39 -10.35 -21.33 5.65
N GLY A 40 -10.23 -20.64 6.79
CA GLY A 40 -9.89 -21.27 8.08
C GLY A 40 -8.41 -21.63 8.21
N VAL A 41 -7.54 -21.05 7.38
CA VAL A 41 -6.09 -21.26 7.43
C VAL A 41 -5.48 -20.35 8.48
N ASP A 42 -4.66 -20.90 9.37
CA ASP A 42 -3.88 -20.12 10.34
C ASP A 42 -2.75 -19.38 9.62
N CYS A 43 -2.83 -18.07 9.54
CA CYS A 43 -1.91 -17.26 8.76
C CYS A 43 -1.68 -15.87 9.36
N GLU A 44 -0.55 -15.24 9.01
CA GLU A 44 -0.18 -13.90 9.44
C GLU A 44 0.23 -13.03 8.25
N LEU A 45 -0.17 -11.76 8.26
CA LEU A 45 0.25 -10.75 7.30
C LEU A 45 1.43 -9.96 7.87
N MET A 46 2.54 -9.92 7.15
CA MET A 46 3.78 -9.33 7.65
C MET A 46 4.66 -8.74 6.53
N GLY A 47 5.77 -8.13 6.92
CA GLY A 47 6.79 -7.63 6.01
C GLY A 47 6.82 -6.11 5.88
N ASN A 48 6.77 -5.60 4.67
CA ASN A 48 6.74 -4.15 4.38
C ASN A 48 5.43 -3.51 4.86
N MET A 49 4.39 -4.30 5.00
CA MET A 49 3.08 -4.00 5.56
C MET A 49 2.72 -5.11 6.55
N GLY A 50 1.99 -4.78 7.61
CA GLY A 50 1.63 -5.72 8.67
C GLY A 50 2.73 -5.85 9.74
N LEU A 51 2.94 -7.07 10.23
CA LEU A 51 3.86 -7.33 11.33
C LEU A 51 5.33 -7.36 10.87
N PRO A 52 6.30 -6.87 11.69
CA PRO A 52 7.73 -7.04 11.43
C PRO A 52 8.13 -8.52 11.46
N VAL A 53 8.73 -9.00 10.38
CA VAL A 53 8.93 -10.46 10.19
C VAL A 53 9.73 -11.15 11.30
N LEU A 54 10.80 -10.53 11.84
CA LEU A 54 11.63 -11.18 12.87
C LEU A 54 11.02 -11.13 14.27
N ASP A 55 10.19 -10.15 14.56
CA ASP A 55 9.57 -10.01 15.89
C ASP A 55 8.58 -11.15 16.17
N TYR A 56 8.07 -11.79 15.12
CA TYR A 56 7.09 -12.87 15.18
C TYR A 56 7.60 -14.22 14.71
N ILE A 57 8.92 -14.37 14.48
CA ILE A 57 9.48 -15.62 13.94
C ILE A 57 9.26 -16.82 14.87
N GLU A 58 9.26 -16.61 16.18
CA GLU A 58 9.06 -17.67 17.19
C GLU A 58 7.58 -18.11 17.28
N GLU A 59 6.65 -17.28 16.81
CA GLU A 59 5.20 -17.60 16.76
C GLU A 59 4.82 -18.37 15.50
N MET A 60 5.72 -18.49 14.52
CA MET A 60 5.46 -19.17 13.26
C MET A 60 5.76 -20.66 13.39
N THR A 61 4.74 -21.48 13.29
CA THR A 61 4.82 -22.96 13.30
C THR A 61 4.76 -23.52 11.88
N GLU A 62 4.98 -24.82 11.70
CA GLU A 62 4.92 -25.52 10.40
C GLU A 62 3.51 -25.47 9.78
N GLU A 63 2.47 -25.36 10.61
CA GLU A 63 1.06 -25.31 10.18
C GLU A 63 0.64 -23.91 9.72
N LYS A 64 1.35 -22.88 10.17
CA LYS A 64 1.02 -21.49 9.80
C LYS A 64 1.49 -21.12 8.40
N ILE A 65 0.86 -20.08 7.85
CA ILE A 65 1.28 -19.46 6.60
C ILE A 65 1.66 -18.00 6.85
N ALA A 66 2.87 -17.61 6.45
CA ALA A 66 3.27 -16.21 6.42
C ALA A 66 2.95 -15.60 5.04
N VAL A 67 2.07 -14.59 4.99
CA VAL A 67 1.88 -13.74 3.81
C VAL A 67 2.76 -12.52 3.97
N ILE A 68 3.75 -12.34 3.09
CA ILE A 68 4.83 -11.36 3.27
C ILE A 68 4.80 -10.36 2.13
N GLU A 69 4.46 -9.10 2.42
CA GLU A 69 4.70 -8.03 1.47
C GLU A 69 6.20 -7.71 1.41
N MET A 70 6.80 -7.79 0.22
CA MET A 70 8.24 -7.62 0.01
C MET A 70 8.54 -6.43 -0.92
N SER A 71 9.21 -5.41 -0.39
CA SER A 71 9.70 -4.29 -1.19
C SER A 71 10.93 -4.69 -2.01
N SER A 72 11.24 -3.91 -3.06
CA SER A 72 12.48 -4.11 -3.83
C SER A 72 13.73 -3.93 -2.99
N HIS A 73 13.72 -3.02 -2.01
CA HIS A 73 14.84 -2.79 -1.07
C HIS A 73 15.12 -4.01 -0.18
N GLN A 74 14.06 -4.69 0.30
CA GLN A 74 14.21 -5.93 1.05
C GLN A 74 14.74 -7.05 0.15
N LEU A 75 14.16 -7.19 -1.05
CA LEU A 75 14.52 -8.24 -2.00
C LEU A 75 15.94 -8.11 -2.54
N GLU A 76 16.53 -6.92 -2.63
CA GLU A 76 17.91 -6.70 -3.08
C GLU A 76 18.92 -7.56 -2.31
N PHE A 77 18.66 -7.76 -1.02
CA PHE A 77 19.57 -8.49 -0.11
C PHE A 77 19.12 -9.92 0.20
N THR A 78 18.00 -10.40 -0.37
CA THR A 78 17.56 -11.79 -0.14
C THR A 78 18.34 -12.80 -1.00
N ARG A 79 18.56 -13.97 -0.43
CA ARG A 79 19.15 -15.16 -1.05
C ARG A 79 18.28 -16.40 -0.86
N ASN A 80 17.07 -16.19 -0.37
CA ASN A 80 16.04 -17.17 -0.18
C ASN A 80 14.75 -16.64 -0.82
N SER A 81 13.92 -17.53 -1.38
CA SER A 81 12.64 -17.17 -1.99
C SER A 81 11.49 -17.86 -1.25
N PRO A 82 10.28 -17.25 -1.21
CA PRO A 82 9.09 -17.87 -0.61
C PRO A 82 8.66 -19.16 -1.33
N ASP A 83 7.85 -19.99 -0.69
CA ASP A 83 7.25 -21.19 -1.28
C ASP A 83 6.32 -20.84 -2.45
N VAL A 84 5.52 -19.78 -2.27
CA VAL A 84 4.71 -19.16 -3.32
C VAL A 84 5.14 -17.71 -3.48
N SER A 85 5.52 -17.32 -4.68
CA SER A 85 5.94 -15.96 -5.02
C SER A 85 4.92 -15.32 -5.96
N ILE A 86 4.56 -14.05 -5.69
CA ILE A 86 3.69 -13.25 -6.55
C ILE A 86 4.45 -12.01 -7.01
N LEU A 87 4.53 -11.81 -8.32
CA LEU A 87 5.04 -10.59 -8.95
C LEU A 87 3.91 -9.90 -9.71
N THR A 88 3.32 -8.86 -9.12
CA THR A 88 2.12 -8.20 -9.65
C THR A 88 2.39 -7.43 -10.95
N ASN A 89 3.44 -6.61 -10.97
CA ASN A 89 3.84 -5.81 -12.14
C ASN A 89 5.22 -5.18 -11.93
N ILE A 90 5.78 -4.67 -13.03
CA ILE A 90 7.04 -3.95 -13.06
C ILE A 90 6.84 -2.63 -13.82
N TYR A 91 6.96 -1.51 -13.11
CA TYR A 91 6.98 -0.15 -13.65
C TYR A 91 8.19 0.61 -13.10
N GLU A 92 8.59 1.68 -13.73
CA GLU A 92 9.70 2.51 -13.27
C GLU A 92 9.39 3.13 -11.90
N GLU A 93 10.21 2.78 -10.91
CA GLU A 93 10.18 3.29 -9.54
C GLU A 93 11.58 3.22 -8.92
N HIS A 94 11.94 4.17 -8.07
CA HIS A 94 13.17 4.15 -7.26
C HIS A 94 14.46 3.98 -8.06
N LEU A 95 14.51 4.45 -9.32
CA LEU A 95 15.64 4.19 -10.22
C LEU A 95 16.95 4.79 -9.71
N GLU A 96 16.88 5.88 -8.97
CA GLU A 96 18.02 6.57 -8.32
C GLU A 96 18.69 5.70 -7.24
N HIS A 97 17.97 4.77 -6.64
CA HIS A 97 18.49 3.87 -5.59
C HIS A 97 19.33 2.73 -6.18
N TYR A 98 18.98 2.26 -7.37
CA TYR A 98 19.57 1.05 -7.93
C TYR A 98 20.71 1.34 -8.90
N LYS A 99 21.86 0.70 -8.67
CA LYS A 99 22.94 0.71 -9.65
C LYS A 99 22.48 0.03 -10.95
N GLY A 100 22.48 0.79 -12.03
CA GLY A 100 21.94 0.35 -13.32
C GLY A 100 20.45 0.66 -13.53
N GLY A 101 19.86 1.54 -12.68
CA GLY A 101 18.49 2.04 -12.84
C GLY A 101 17.46 0.91 -12.88
N MET A 102 16.65 0.88 -13.95
CA MET A 102 15.56 -0.10 -14.13
C MET A 102 16.05 -1.56 -14.04
N THR A 103 17.19 -1.87 -14.63
CA THR A 103 17.75 -3.23 -14.58
C THR A 103 18.08 -3.66 -13.15
N GLY A 104 18.68 -2.77 -12.35
CA GLY A 104 18.97 -3.03 -10.93
C GLY A 104 17.70 -3.24 -10.11
N TYR A 105 16.71 -2.38 -10.32
CA TYR A 105 15.40 -2.48 -9.66
C TYR A 105 14.68 -3.80 -9.97
N VAL A 106 14.62 -4.19 -11.23
CA VAL A 106 14.00 -5.46 -11.65
C VAL A 106 14.76 -6.65 -11.10
N ASN A 107 16.10 -6.63 -11.17
CA ASN A 107 16.93 -7.71 -10.61
C ASN A 107 16.70 -7.89 -9.10
N ALA A 108 16.52 -6.81 -8.35
CA ALA A 108 16.18 -6.89 -6.94
C ALA A 108 14.82 -7.61 -6.75
N LYS A 109 13.77 -7.22 -7.49
CA LYS A 109 12.45 -7.88 -7.41
C LYS A 109 12.48 -9.35 -7.80
N LEU A 110 13.26 -9.70 -8.82
CA LEU A 110 13.36 -11.09 -9.29
C LEU A 110 14.03 -12.04 -8.30
N ASN A 111 14.66 -11.52 -7.23
CA ASN A 111 15.11 -12.39 -6.13
C ASN A 111 13.95 -13.12 -5.43
N ILE A 112 12.71 -12.65 -5.60
CA ILE A 112 11.53 -13.35 -5.07
C ILE A 112 11.33 -14.74 -5.69
N VAL A 113 11.82 -14.98 -6.90
CA VAL A 113 11.70 -16.26 -7.62
C VAL A 113 13.05 -16.96 -7.84
N ARG A 114 14.15 -16.22 -7.80
CA ARG A 114 15.48 -16.71 -8.22
C ARG A 114 15.98 -17.93 -7.45
N TYR A 115 15.58 -18.08 -6.20
CA TYR A 115 16.04 -19.17 -5.31
C TYR A 115 14.96 -20.23 -5.09
N GLN A 116 13.88 -20.21 -5.86
CA GLN A 116 12.84 -21.25 -5.85
C GLN A 116 13.34 -22.55 -6.52
N ASN A 117 12.70 -23.65 -6.18
CA ASN A 117 12.90 -24.98 -6.78
C ASN A 117 11.57 -25.52 -7.33
N GLU A 118 11.56 -26.75 -7.83
CA GLU A 118 10.41 -27.39 -8.47
C GLU A 118 9.19 -27.59 -7.58
N ASN A 119 9.35 -27.54 -6.26
CA ASN A 119 8.24 -27.65 -5.30
C ASN A 119 7.56 -26.31 -5.01
N ASN A 120 8.11 -25.22 -5.52
CA ASN A 120 7.61 -23.87 -5.31
C ASN A 120 6.69 -23.41 -6.45
N THR A 121 5.98 -22.33 -6.24
CA THR A 121 5.10 -21.72 -7.26
C THR A 121 5.49 -20.26 -7.49
N PHE A 122 5.56 -19.84 -8.74
CA PHE A 122 5.74 -18.46 -9.15
C PHE A 122 4.52 -17.95 -9.93
N ILE A 123 3.80 -17.00 -9.35
CA ILE A 123 2.63 -16.33 -9.95
C ILE A 123 3.07 -14.97 -10.46
N TYR A 124 2.81 -14.67 -11.74
CA TYR A 124 3.25 -13.42 -12.32
C TYR A 124 2.23 -12.82 -13.29
N ASN A 125 2.42 -11.55 -13.63
CA ASN A 125 1.57 -10.82 -14.57
C ASN A 125 1.77 -11.33 -16.02
N GLY A 126 0.90 -12.20 -16.45
CA GLY A 126 0.89 -12.74 -17.81
C GLY A 126 0.45 -11.74 -18.88
N THR A 127 -0.25 -10.66 -18.49
CA THR A 127 -0.64 -9.58 -19.41
C THR A 127 0.56 -8.70 -19.77
N GLN A 128 1.38 -8.32 -18.76
CA GLN A 128 2.59 -7.53 -18.96
C GLN A 128 3.73 -8.39 -19.52
N GLY A 129 3.80 -9.66 -19.10
CA GLY A 129 4.95 -10.52 -19.34
C GLY A 129 6.18 -10.11 -18.53
N LEU A 130 7.26 -10.86 -18.67
CA LEU A 130 8.53 -10.63 -17.97
C LEU A 130 9.71 -10.40 -18.90
N SER A 131 9.53 -10.59 -20.21
CA SER A 131 10.55 -10.24 -21.20
C SER A 131 10.67 -8.70 -21.27
N PRO A 132 11.89 -8.14 -21.32
CA PRO A 132 13.18 -8.82 -21.49
C PRO A 132 13.91 -9.16 -20.17
N TYR A 133 13.25 -9.07 -19.01
CA TYR A 133 13.91 -9.12 -17.71
C TYR A 133 14.17 -10.53 -17.18
N LEU A 134 13.31 -11.49 -17.51
CA LEU A 134 13.41 -12.87 -17.05
C LEU A 134 13.07 -13.84 -18.17
N ASP A 135 13.99 -14.76 -18.43
CA ASP A 135 13.70 -15.94 -19.23
C ASP A 135 13.00 -16.99 -18.35
N LEU A 136 11.72 -17.21 -18.63
CA LEU A 136 10.90 -18.18 -17.89
C LEU A 136 11.43 -19.62 -18.03
N GLY A 137 12.19 -19.94 -19.08
CA GLY A 137 12.87 -21.24 -19.22
C GLY A 137 13.93 -21.50 -18.16
N THR A 138 14.41 -20.46 -17.47
CA THR A 138 15.37 -20.58 -16.37
C THR A 138 14.72 -20.69 -14.99
N VAL A 139 13.41 -20.47 -14.88
CA VAL A 139 12.64 -20.58 -13.63
C VAL A 139 12.40 -22.05 -13.32
N LYS A 140 12.82 -22.48 -12.13
CA LYS A 140 12.70 -23.89 -11.69
C LYS A 140 11.32 -24.22 -11.13
N SER A 141 10.65 -23.24 -10.53
CA SER A 141 9.34 -23.41 -9.91
C SER A 141 8.22 -23.51 -10.96
N ASN A 142 7.06 -23.99 -10.52
CA ASN A 142 5.85 -23.98 -11.34
C ASN A 142 5.39 -22.53 -11.60
N ALA A 143 5.60 -22.03 -12.81
CA ALA A 143 5.28 -20.67 -13.21
C ALA A 143 3.83 -20.56 -13.71
N ILE A 144 3.02 -19.69 -13.08
CA ILE A 144 1.63 -19.45 -13.43
C ILE A 144 1.49 -17.99 -13.91
N ALA A 145 1.18 -17.84 -15.19
CA ALA A 145 0.84 -16.54 -15.77
C ALA A 145 -0.61 -16.19 -15.43
N VAL A 146 -0.83 -15.09 -14.72
CA VAL A 146 -2.18 -14.55 -14.47
C VAL A 146 -2.42 -13.37 -15.39
N LYS A 147 -3.46 -13.47 -16.22
CA LYS A 147 -3.87 -12.43 -17.16
C LYS A 147 -5.11 -11.70 -16.63
N LYS A 148 -5.28 -10.45 -17.02
CA LYS A 148 -6.42 -9.63 -16.59
C LYS A 148 -7.79 -10.24 -16.97
N ASP A 149 -7.85 -11.00 -18.06
CA ASP A 149 -9.07 -11.61 -18.62
C ASP A 149 -9.27 -13.06 -18.16
N ASP A 150 -8.38 -13.59 -17.28
CA ASP A 150 -8.52 -14.94 -16.76
C ASP A 150 -9.84 -15.09 -15.98
N PHE A 151 -10.38 -16.30 -16.02
CA PHE A 151 -11.63 -16.62 -15.37
C PHE A 151 -11.51 -16.49 -13.84
N LEU A 152 -12.41 -15.71 -13.25
CA LEU A 152 -12.62 -15.66 -11.81
C LEU A 152 -13.97 -16.29 -11.50
N PRO A 153 -14.05 -17.28 -10.61
CA PRO A 153 -15.29 -18.06 -10.38
C PRO A 153 -16.36 -17.32 -9.56
N PHE A 154 -16.18 -16.02 -9.33
CA PHE A 154 -17.12 -15.11 -8.66
C PHE A 154 -17.00 -13.68 -9.21
N GLU A 155 -18.04 -12.88 -9.02
CA GLU A 155 -18.05 -11.47 -9.37
C GLU A 155 -17.52 -10.60 -8.22
N ILE A 156 -16.87 -9.49 -8.56
CA ILE A 156 -16.40 -8.49 -7.61
C ILE A 156 -17.38 -7.32 -7.61
N GLU A 157 -18.26 -7.29 -6.61
CA GLU A 157 -19.25 -6.23 -6.42
C GLU A 157 -18.78 -5.16 -5.43
N ASN A 158 -17.71 -5.44 -4.70
CA ASN A 158 -17.18 -4.57 -3.66
C ASN A 158 -16.57 -3.30 -4.25
N ILE A 159 -17.10 -2.14 -3.86
CA ILE A 159 -16.68 -0.82 -4.34
C ILE A 159 -15.21 -0.51 -4.05
N HIS A 160 -14.64 -1.05 -2.95
CA HIS A 160 -13.23 -0.87 -2.59
C HIS A 160 -12.28 -1.62 -3.53
N LEU A 161 -12.81 -2.54 -4.31
CA LEU A 161 -12.07 -3.35 -5.29
C LEU A 161 -12.52 -3.07 -6.73
N ALA A 162 -13.18 -1.93 -6.97
CA ALA A 162 -13.57 -1.53 -8.30
C ALA A 162 -12.36 -1.27 -9.21
N GLY A 163 -12.48 -1.62 -10.49
CA GLY A 163 -11.48 -1.37 -11.52
C GLY A 163 -10.63 -2.57 -11.90
N GLU A 164 -10.12 -2.55 -13.13
CA GLU A 164 -9.36 -3.68 -13.72
C GLU A 164 -8.09 -4.03 -12.94
N HIS A 165 -7.40 -3.04 -12.36
CA HIS A 165 -6.19 -3.28 -11.58
C HIS A 165 -6.48 -4.06 -10.30
N ASN A 166 -7.57 -3.75 -9.59
CA ASN A 166 -7.98 -4.49 -8.40
C ASN A 166 -8.47 -5.89 -8.75
N ARG A 167 -9.16 -6.07 -9.89
CA ARG A 167 -9.52 -7.40 -10.40
C ARG A 167 -8.28 -8.27 -10.60
N HIS A 168 -7.20 -7.71 -11.12
CA HIS A 168 -5.94 -8.42 -11.29
C HIS A 168 -5.30 -8.80 -9.94
N ASP A 169 -5.34 -7.88 -8.96
CA ASP A 169 -4.87 -8.16 -7.59
C ASP A 169 -5.69 -9.29 -6.92
N VAL A 170 -7.01 -9.33 -7.14
CA VAL A 170 -7.90 -10.42 -6.69
C VAL A 170 -7.52 -11.75 -7.35
N LEU A 171 -7.25 -11.76 -8.66
CA LEU A 171 -6.82 -12.96 -9.38
C LEU A 171 -5.51 -13.52 -8.82
N TYR A 172 -4.51 -12.68 -8.55
CA TYR A 172 -3.26 -13.11 -7.89
C TYR A 172 -3.53 -13.72 -6.53
N ALA A 173 -4.30 -13.02 -5.70
CA ALA A 173 -4.61 -13.45 -4.34
C ALA A 173 -5.36 -14.78 -4.33
N PHE A 174 -6.38 -14.94 -5.18
CA PHE A 174 -7.14 -16.18 -5.30
C PHE A 174 -6.29 -17.33 -5.83
N THR A 175 -5.46 -17.09 -6.85
CA THR A 175 -4.53 -18.10 -7.39
C THR A 175 -3.57 -18.61 -6.31
N ALA A 176 -3.07 -17.73 -5.44
CA ALA A 176 -2.18 -18.11 -4.34
C ALA A 176 -2.96 -18.85 -3.23
N ALA A 177 -4.09 -18.29 -2.76
CA ALA A 177 -4.87 -18.86 -1.66
C ALA A 177 -5.46 -20.22 -2.00
N SER A 178 -5.88 -20.45 -3.26
CA SER A 178 -6.40 -21.75 -3.71
C SER A 178 -5.37 -22.89 -3.62
N LYS A 179 -4.05 -22.60 -3.62
CA LYS A 179 -3.00 -23.59 -3.36
C LYS A 179 -3.06 -24.18 -1.95
N PHE A 180 -3.71 -23.47 -1.04
CA PHE A 180 -3.88 -23.86 0.36
C PHE A 180 -5.33 -24.25 0.68
N GLY A 181 -6.12 -24.61 -0.34
CA GLY A 181 -7.45 -25.19 -0.19
C GLY A 181 -8.60 -24.19 -0.07
N VAL A 182 -8.34 -22.88 -0.26
CA VAL A 182 -9.41 -21.87 -0.24
C VAL A 182 -10.34 -22.05 -1.44
N THR A 183 -11.64 -22.19 -1.17
CA THR A 183 -12.67 -22.34 -2.20
C THR A 183 -13.09 -20.99 -2.79
N ALA A 184 -13.81 -21.04 -3.91
CA ALA A 184 -14.35 -19.82 -4.55
C ALA A 184 -15.34 -19.09 -3.63
N GLU A 185 -16.18 -19.82 -2.89
CA GLU A 185 -17.15 -19.22 -1.95
C GLU A 185 -16.44 -18.53 -0.77
N GLN A 186 -15.39 -19.13 -0.22
CA GLN A 186 -14.61 -18.54 0.85
C GLN A 186 -13.86 -17.30 0.37
N ALA A 187 -13.28 -17.35 -0.83
CA ALA A 187 -12.63 -16.20 -1.45
C ALA A 187 -13.63 -15.07 -1.73
N LYS A 188 -14.82 -15.38 -2.29
CA LYS A 188 -15.89 -14.39 -2.51
C LYS A 188 -16.29 -13.72 -1.19
N LYS A 189 -16.48 -14.50 -0.13
CA LYS A 189 -16.80 -13.94 1.19
C LYS A 189 -15.73 -12.96 1.66
N ALA A 190 -14.43 -13.28 1.52
CA ALA A 190 -13.35 -12.37 1.87
C ALA A 190 -13.35 -11.08 1.04
N ILE A 191 -13.76 -11.16 -0.23
CA ILE A 191 -13.91 -10.01 -1.13
C ILE A 191 -15.11 -9.16 -0.73
N ASP A 192 -16.26 -9.77 -0.46
CA ASP A 192 -17.49 -9.05 -0.07
C ASP A 192 -17.29 -8.31 1.27
N ASP A 193 -16.58 -8.93 2.21
CA ASP A 193 -16.27 -8.38 3.54
C ASP A 193 -15.04 -7.41 3.53
N PHE A 194 -14.46 -7.12 2.38
CA PHE A 194 -13.27 -6.26 2.30
C PHE A 194 -13.61 -4.78 2.42
N GLU A 195 -13.20 -4.15 3.49
CA GLU A 195 -13.46 -2.73 3.80
C GLU A 195 -12.38 -1.77 3.27
N GLY A 196 -11.51 -2.24 2.38
CA GLY A 196 -10.33 -1.50 1.92
C GLY A 196 -9.09 -1.79 2.77
N ILE A 197 -8.03 -1.04 2.51
CA ILE A 197 -6.76 -1.14 3.24
C ILE A 197 -6.71 0.00 4.24
N GLU A 198 -6.54 -0.33 5.53
CA GLU A 198 -6.42 0.67 6.59
C GLU A 198 -5.32 1.69 6.24
N HIS A 199 -5.59 2.96 6.47
CA HIS A 199 -4.71 4.10 6.17
C HIS A 199 -4.39 4.33 4.67
N ARG A 200 -5.07 3.63 3.74
CA ARG A 200 -4.93 3.84 2.30
C ARG A 200 -6.27 4.16 1.68
N MET A 201 -6.51 5.44 1.37
CA MET A 201 -7.82 5.90 0.86
C MET A 201 -9.00 5.38 1.69
N GLU A 202 -8.76 5.10 2.96
CA GLU A 202 -9.72 4.51 3.89
C GLU A 202 -10.85 5.51 4.15
N ASN A 203 -12.07 5.15 3.79
CA ASN A 203 -13.24 5.94 4.10
C ASN A 203 -13.61 5.76 5.59
N ILE A 204 -13.41 6.81 6.41
CA ILE A 204 -13.73 6.79 7.84
C ILE A 204 -15.23 6.92 8.09
N GLY A 205 -15.95 7.54 7.16
CA GLY A 205 -17.38 7.84 7.27
C GLY A 205 -17.71 9.32 7.10
N MET A 206 -19.00 9.61 7.24
CA MET A 206 -19.52 10.99 7.19
C MET A 206 -19.80 11.49 8.60
N TYR A 207 -19.26 12.63 8.95
CA TYR A 207 -19.42 13.29 10.23
C TYR A 207 -19.74 14.78 10.02
N ASN A 208 -20.82 15.28 10.60
CA ASN A 208 -21.30 16.67 10.44
C ASN A 208 -21.44 17.10 8.97
N GLY A 209 -21.83 16.17 8.07
CA GLY A 209 -22.00 16.44 6.64
C GLY A 209 -20.67 16.52 5.86
N ILE A 210 -19.54 16.06 6.43
CA ILE A 210 -18.24 15.98 5.77
C ILE A 210 -17.82 14.53 5.71
N THR A 211 -17.42 14.05 4.54
CA THR A 211 -16.85 12.70 4.38
C THR A 211 -15.36 12.75 4.61
N PHE A 212 -14.85 11.94 5.54
CA PHE A 212 -13.43 11.88 5.90
C PHE A 212 -12.73 10.65 5.33
N TYR A 213 -11.54 10.87 4.76
CA TYR A 213 -10.66 9.81 4.28
C TYR A 213 -9.30 9.83 4.97
N ASN A 214 -8.78 8.64 5.25
CA ASN A 214 -7.45 8.43 5.81
C ASN A 214 -6.52 7.80 4.77
N ASP A 215 -5.49 8.54 4.39
CA ASP A 215 -4.47 8.12 3.43
C ASP A 215 -3.07 8.35 4.00
N CYS A 216 -2.89 8.07 5.29
CA CYS A 216 -1.65 8.31 6.03
C CYS A 216 -0.42 7.61 5.43
N ILE A 217 -0.62 6.57 4.62
CA ILE A 217 0.46 5.86 3.91
C ILE A 217 1.08 6.70 2.78
N ALA A 218 0.41 7.73 2.28
CA ALA A 218 0.90 8.59 1.18
C ALA A 218 1.95 9.58 1.68
N THR A 219 3.21 9.18 1.61
CA THR A 219 4.36 9.96 2.09
C THR A 219 5.11 10.73 1.00
N ILE A 220 4.60 10.73 -0.23
CA ILE A 220 5.17 11.44 -1.38
C ILE A 220 4.11 12.26 -2.12
N PRO A 221 4.48 13.43 -2.70
CA PRO A 221 3.58 14.34 -3.41
C PRO A 221 2.67 13.68 -4.44
N HIS A 222 3.24 12.87 -5.33
CA HIS A 222 2.48 12.21 -6.41
C HIS A 222 1.34 11.33 -5.89
N ALA A 223 1.56 10.58 -4.80
CA ALA A 223 0.52 9.74 -4.20
C ALA A 223 -0.64 10.58 -3.66
N VAL A 224 -0.31 11.72 -3.02
CA VAL A 224 -1.34 12.66 -2.51
C VAL A 224 -2.19 13.21 -3.65
N MET A 225 -1.60 13.65 -4.76
CA MET A 225 -2.37 14.16 -5.90
C MET A 225 -3.27 13.08 -6.53
N CYS A 226 -2.79 11.85 -6.63
CA CYS A 226 -3.62 10.73 -7.07
C CYS A 226 -4.83 10.53 -6.15
N ALA A 227 -4.64 10.56 -4.83
CA ALA A 227 -5.71 10.41 -3.85
C ALA A 227 -6.72 11.57 -3.92
N VAL A 228 -6.24 12.81 -3.90
CA VAL A 228 -7.07 14.02 -3.98
C VAL A 228 -7.98 14.00 -5.21
N ASN A 229 -7.42 13.65 -6.37
CA ASN A 229 -8.15 13.60 -7.64
C ASN A 229 -9.18 12.46 -7.69
N ALA A 230 -8.82 11.28 -7.14
CA ALA A 230 -9.69 10.11 -7.16
C ALA A 230 -11.01 10.32 -6.40
N ILE A 231 -10.97 11.00 -5.25
CA ILE A 231 -12.17 11.26 -4.42
C ILE A 231 -12.69 12.69 -4.56
N LYS A 232 -12.09 13.51 -5.42
CA LYS A 232 -12.46 14.94 -5.62
C LYS A 232 -12.46 15.69 -4.27
N ALA A 233 -11.40 15.53 -3.49
CA ALA A 233 -11.29 16.14 -2.18
C ALA A 233 -11.43 17.67 -2.25
N ASN A 234 -12.10 18.25 -1.25
CA ASN A 234 -12.24 19.69 -1.06
C ASN A 234 -11.21 20.21 -0.04
N THR A 235 -10.91 19.42 0.96
CA THR A 235 -9.97 19.75 2.03
C THR A 235 -8.88 18.70 2.11
N LEU A 236 -7.64 19.13 2.18
CA LEU A 236 -6.46 18.27 2.30
C LEU A 236 -5.69 18.62 3.59
N ILE A 237 -5.40 17.62 4.41
CA ILE A 237 -4.47 17.74 5.54
C ILE A 237 -3.12 17.14 5.13
N ILE A 238 -2.06 17.96 5.17
CA ILE A 238 -0.68 17.58 4.83
C ILE A 238 0.27 17.82 5.99
N GLY A 239 1.44 17.18 5.96
CA GLY A 239 2.53 17.47 6.90
C GLY A 239 3.07 16.25 7.63
N GLY A 240 4.25 16.43 8.18
CA GLY A 240 5.05 15.43 8.86
C GLY A 240 6.53 15.79 8.82
N LYS A 241 7.42 14.79 8.98
CA LYS A 241 8.87 14.97 9.01
C LYS A 241 9.40 15.37 7.65
N ASP A 242 10.16 16.47 7.59
CA ASP A 242 10.91 16.85 6.39
C ASP A 242 12.03 15.84 6.12
N ARG A 243 12.06 15.32 4.91
CA ARG A 243 13.05 14.36 4.41
C ARG A 243 13.91 14.95 3.29
N GLY A 244 13.88 16.29 3.12
CA GLY A 244 14.62 16.98 2.06
C GLY A 244 13.98 16.84 0.67
N ILE A 245 12.70 16.49 0.60
CA ILE A 245 11.97 16.43 -0.67
C ILE A 245 11.77 17.87 -1.19
N ASP A 246 11.96 18.06 -2.49
CA ASP A 246 11.55 19.29 -3.16
C ASP A 246 10.03 19.27 -3.38
N TYR A 247 9.34 20.25 -2.84
CA TYR A 247 7.88 20.40 -2.94
C TYR A 247 7.44 21.50 -3.90
N THR A 248 8.36 22.04 -4.71
CA THR A 248 8.07 23.18 -5.63
C THR A 248 6.95 22.82 -6.61
N ASP A 249 7.10 21.72 -7.34
CA ASP A 249 6.08 21.25 -8.30
C ASP A 249 4.78 20.87 -7.59
N PHE A 250 4.88 20.26 -6.40
CA PHE A 250 3.71 19.90 -5.62
C PHE A 250 2.89 21.11 -5.16
N ALA A 251 3.52 22.22 -4.81
CA ALA A 251 2.82 23.47 -4.47
C ALA A 251 2.04 24.01 -5.69
N VAL A 252 2.59 23.87 -6.90
CA VAL A 252 1.91 24.22 -8.15
C VAL A 252 0.74 23.28 -8.44
N ASP A 253 0.93 21.98 -8.26
CA ASP A 253 -0.14 20.99 -8.44
C ASP A 253 -1.31 21.23 -7.48
N LEU A 254 -1.02 21.55 -6.21
CA LEU A 254 -2.02 21.91 -5.21
C LEU A 254 -2.81 23.16 -5.62
N GLU A 255 -2.15 24.21 -6.13
CA GLU A 255 -2.83 25.41 -6.62
C GLU A 255 -3.79 25.10 -7.77
N ASN A 256 -3.37 24.25 -8.71
CA ASN A 256 -4.15 23.87 -9.87
C ASN A 256 -5.25 22.82 -9.59
N SER A 257 -5.29 22.27 -8.39
CA SER A 257 -6.25 21.22 -7.99
C SER A 257 -7.63 21.77 -7.68
N ASN A 258 -8.61 20.87 -7.48
CA ASN A 258 -9.97 21.22 -7.04
C ASN A 258 -10.11 21.44 -5.52
N LEU A 259 -9.01 21.46 -4.80
CA LEU A 259 -9.01 21.72 -3.35
C LEU A 259 -9.45 23.17 -3.07
N ASP A 260 -10.32 23.33 -2.09
CA ASP A 260 -10.73 24.63 -1.56
C ASP A 260 -9.84 25.05 -0.37
N VAL A 261 -9.49 24.05 0.48
CA VAL A 261 -8.78 24.24 1.75
C VAL A 261 -7.58 23.31 1.85
N ILE A 262 -6.44 23.84 2.29
CA ILE A 262 -5.24 23.06 2.57
C ILE A 262 -4.78 23.37 3.99
N ILE A 263 -4.68 22.33 4.83
CA ILE A 263 -4.29 22.43 6.23
C ILE A 263 -2.94 21.75 6.40
N GLY A 264 -1.93 22.51 6.80
CA GLY A 264 -0.57 22.02 7.00
C GLY A 264 -0.22 21.86 8.46
N THR A 265 0.20 20.65 8.85
CA THR A 265 0.82 20.40 10.16
C THR A 265 2.34 20.57 10.10
N LYS A 266 2.99 20.72 11.25
CA LYS A 266 4.46 20.77 11.34
C LYS A 266 5.11 19.50 10.76
N THR A 267 6.24 19.50 10.14
CA THR A 267 7.13 20.59 9.73
C THR A 267 6.91 20.89 8.24
N THR A 268 6.70 19.82 7.47
CA THR A 268 6.55 19.83 6.00
C THR A 268 5.30 20.59 5.55
N GLY A 269 4.17 20.42 6.28
CA GLY A 269 2.94 21.10 5.91
C GLY A 269 3.08 22.63 5.96
N HIS A 270 3.73 23.17 7.00
CA HIS A 270 4.01 24.60 7.09
C HIS A 270 4.91 25.07 5.94
N LYS A 271 5.98 24.32 5.61
CA LYS A 271 6.89 24.63 4.50
C LYS A 271 6.13 24.72 3.16
N ILE A 272 5.24 23.76 2.86
CA ILE A 272 4.44 23.75 1.64
C ILE A 272 3.49 24.96 1.60
N ILE A 273 2.82 25.25 2.72
CA ILE A 273 1.95 26.43 2.83
C ILE A 273 2.73 27.72 2.57
N ASP A 274 3.93 27.87 3.15
CA ASP A 274 4.77 29.06 2.91
C ASP A 274 5.18 29.23 1.44
N MET A 275 5.47 28.11 0.76
CA MET A 275 5.74 28.13 -0.68
C MET A 275 4.50 28.58 -1.48
N MET A 276 3.31 28.07 -1.15
CA MET A 276 2.07 28.46 -1.82
C MET A 276 1.74 29.94 -1.58
N ILE A 277 1.94 30.46 -0.37
CA ILE A 277 1.77 31.89 -0.05
C ILE A 277 2.72 32.74 -0.88
N ALA A 278 4.00 32.35 -0.95
CA ALA A 278 5.01 33.06 -1.76
C ALA A 278 4.67 33.08 -3.25
N ASN A 279 3.97 32.05 -3.74
CA ASN A 279 3.48 31.93 -5.12
C ASN A 279 2.17 32.70 -5.37
N GLY A 280 1.60 33.38 -4.37
CA GLY A 280 0.38 34.18 -4.52
C GLY A 280 -0.91 33.37 -4.64
N THR A 281 -1.02 32.26 -3.93
CA THR A 281 -2.18 31.36 -3.93
C THR A 281 -3.50 32.06 -3.61
N LYS A 282 -4.61 31.51 -4.19
CA LYS A 282 -5.97 31.89 -3.84
C LYS A 282 -6.69 30.88 -2.95
N LYS A 283 -6.02 29.77 -2.61
CA LYS A 283 -6.57 28.72 -1.75
C LYS A 283 -6.69 29.20 -0.30
N ASN A 284 -7.64 28.62 0.45
CA ASN A 284 -7.68 28.81 1.90
C ASN A 284 -6.60 27.94 2.55
N LEU A 285 -5.57 28.58 3.10
CA LEU A 285 -4.42 27.93 3.71
C LEU A 285 -4.44 28.10 5.24
N ILE A 286 -4.30 26.99 5.96
CA ILE A 286 -4.33 26.97 7.42
C ILE A 286 -3.09 26.24 7.94
N LYS A 287 -2.33 26.90 8.82
CA LYS A 287 -1.24 26.27 9.57
C LYS A 287 -1.78 25.79 10.92
N ALA A 288 -1.70 24.45 11.13
CA ALA A 288 -2.06 23.83 12.39
C ALA A 288 -0.78 23.35 13.12
N GLU A 289 -0.75 23.50 14.44
CA GLU A 289 0.39 23.09 15.26
C GLU A 289 0.53 21.56 15.36
N ASN A 290 -0.60 20.84 15.30
CA ASN A 290 -0.69 19.40 15.45
C ASN A 290 -1.90 18.83 14.69
N LEU A 291 -2.07 17.49 14.71
CA LEU A 291 -3.15 16.81 14.01
C LEU A 291 -4.54 17.15 14.60
N GLU A 292 -4.64 17.37 15.92
CA GLU A 292 -5.92 17.73 16.56
C GLU A 292 -6.43 19.08 16.08
N GLU A 293 -5.58 20.10 16.01
CA GLU A 293 -5.93 21.40 15.44
C GLU A 293 -6.28 21.29 13.94
N ALA A 294 -5.55 20.46 13.20
CA ALA A 294 -5.84 20.24 11.79
C ALA A 294 -7.24 19.64 11.57
N VAL A 295 -7.65 18.68 12.40
CA VAL A 295 -8.99 18.08 12.32
C VAL A 295 -10.08 19.09 12.71
N LYS A 296 -9.87 19.91 13.75
CA LYS A 296 -10.80 21.00 14.12
C LYS A 296 -10.96 21.99 12.95
N SER A 297 -9.84 22.43 12.40
CA SER A 297 -9.85 23.33 11.23
C SER A 297 -10.53 22.72 10.02
N ALA A 298 -10.41 21.40 9.82
CA ALA A 298 -11.13 20.71 8.75
C ALA A 298 -12.65 20.76 8.95
N TYR A 299 -13.14 20.56 10.16
CA TYR A 299 -14.58 20.72 10.47
C TYR A 299 -15.09 22.14 10.24
N GLU A 300 -14.31 23.15 10.57
CA GLU A 300 -14.68 24.56 10.47
C GLU A 300 -14.66 25.08 9.01
N ASN A 301 -13.80 24.52 8.17
CA ASN A 301 -13.50 25.10 6.84
C ASN A 301 -13.88 24.20 5.68
N THR A 302 -14.20 22.93 5.88
CA THR A 302 -14.72 22.07 4.80
C THR A 302 -16.18 22.39 4.58
N LYS A 303 -16.57 22.62 3.33
CA LYS A 303 -17.98 22.87 2.99
C LYS A 303 -18.86 21.66 3.32
N LYS A 304 -20.13 21.90 3.57
CA LYS A 304 -21.13 20.84 3.75
C LYS A 304 -21.18 19.94 2.51
N ASP A 305 -21.33 18.65 2.72
CA ASP A 305 -21.29 17.60 1.72
C ASP A 305 -19.92 17.51 0.99
N GLY A 306 -18.89 18.13 1.59
CA GLY A 306 -17.52 18.09 1.09
C GLY A 306 -16.74 16.87 1.58
N VAL A 307 -15.56 16.70 1.00
CA VAL A 307 -14.65 15.60 1.28
C VAL A 307 -13.34 16.14 1.86
N CYS A 308 -12.96 15.65 3.04
CA CYS A 308 -11.67 15.93 3.68
C CYS A 308 -10.79 14.67 3.68
N ILE A 309 -9.52 14.81 3.30
CA ILE A 309 -8.55 13.72 3.31
C ILE A 309 -7.30 14.11 4.11
N LEU A 310 -6.84 13.20 4.98
CA LEU A 310 -5.48 13.22 5.50
C LEU A 310 -4.59 12.42 4.56
N SER A 311 -3.71 13.11 3.80
CA SER A 311 -2.72 12.50 2.90
C SER A 311 -1.42 13.30 3.02
N PRO A 312 -0.47 12.86 3.86
CA PRO A 312 0.55 13.73 4.46
C PRO A 312 1.59 14.31 3.51
N ALA A 313 1.92 13.70 2.38
CA ALA A 313 3.08 14.00 1.53
C ALA A 313 4.43 13.93 2.27
N ALA A 314 4.46 13.44 3.50
CA ALA A 314 5.62 13.38 4.37
C ALA A 314 5.53 12.19 5.32
N SER A 315 6.66 11.73 5.85
CA SER A 315 6.67 10.65 6.83
C SER A 315 6.16 11.11 8.21
N SER A 316 5.64 10.15 8.99
CA SER A 316 5.02 10.44 10.30
C SER A 316 6.00 10.53 11.48
N TYR A 317 7.28 10.23 11.28
CA TYR A 317 8.29 10.02 12.34
C TYR A 317 8.72 11.28 13.14
N ASN A 318 8.06 12.41 12.98
CA ASN A 318 8.28 13.60 13.82
C ASN A 318 7.46 13.59 15.11
N GLU A 319 6.25 13.01 15.07
CA GLU A 319 5.28 13.01 16.20
C GLU A 319 4.76 11.61 16.51
N TYR A 320 4.88 10.67 15.60
CA TYR A 320 4.35 9.30 15.68
C TYR A 320 5.45 8.28 15.40
N LYS A 321 5.29 7.07 15.92
CA LYS A 321 6.21 5.95 15.66
C LYS A 321 6.16 5.51 14.18
N ASN A 322 4.98 5.61 13.57
CA ASN A 322 4.73 5.19 12.19
C ASN A 322 3.46 5.86 11.66
N PHE A 323 3.10 5.59 10.40
CA PHE A 323 1.90 6.14 9.78
C PHE A 323 0.61 5.49 10.32
N GLU A 324 0.67 4.26 10.80
CA GLU A 324 -0.45 3.54 11.38
C GLU A 324 -0.91 4.22 12.68
N GLU A 325 0.02 4.59 13.56
CA GLU A 325 -0.30 5.34 14.79
C GLU A 325 -0.93 6.70 14.46
N LYS A 326 -0.36 7.43 13.49
CA LYS A 326 -0.94 8.70 13.03
C LYS A 326 -2.34 8.52 12.45
N GLY A 327 -2.54 7.50 11.64
CA GLY A 327 -3.83 7.22 11.01
C GLY A 327 -4.90 6.78 12.01
N ARG A 328 -4.56 5.98 13.02
CA ARG A 328 -5.47 5.66 14.15
C ARG A 328 -5.86 6.90 14.94
N HIS A 329 -4.89 7.72 15.32
CA HIS A 329 -5.15 8.97 16.03
C HIS A 329 -6.04 9.92 15.20
N TYR A 330 -5.82 9.99 13.88
CA TYR A 330 -6.69 10.77 13.01
C TYR A 330 -8.14 10.27 13.06
N LYS A 331 -8.37 8.95 12.96
CA LYS A 331 -9.71 8.35 13.05
C LYS A 331 -10.39 8.65 14.39
N GLU A 332 -9.65 8.60 15.49
CA GLU A 332 -10.14 8.95 16.83
C GLU A 332 -10.54 10.43 16.90
N LEU A 333 -9.72 11.34 16.38
CA LEU A 333 -10.00 12.77 16.36
C LEU A 333 -11.22 13.11 15.48
N VAL A 334 -11.32 12.50 14.29
CA VAL A 334 -12.50 12.67 13.42
C VAL A 334 -13.76 12.26 14.16
N LYS A 335 -13.79 11.10 14.81
CA LYS A 335 -14.94 10.64 15.59
C LYS A 335 -15.24 11.56 16.79
N LYS A 336 -14.20 12.01 17.50
CA LYS A 336 -14.33 12.88 18.69
C LYS A 336 -15.01 14.21 18.38
N TYR A 337 -14.68 14.82 17.25
CA TYR A 337 -15.22 16.14 16.86
C TYR A 337 -16.42 16.06 15.92
N GLY A 338 -16.77 14.88 15.45
CA GLY A 338 -17.90 14.64 14.56
C GLY A 338 -19.22 14.30 15.26
N VAL A 339 -19.28 14.42 16.61
CA VAL A 339 -20.46 14.11 17.43
C VAL A 339 -21.30 15.37 17.65
#